data_5b5a9a781e4569d8082a4c5dc2a8a115
#
_entry.id   5b5a9a781e4569d8082a4c5dc2a8a115
#
_cell.length_a   1.000
_cell.length_b   1.000
_cell.length_c   1.000
_cell.angle_alpha   90.00
_cell.angle_beta   90.00
_cell.angle_gamma   90.00
#
_symmetry.space_group_name_H-M   'P 1'
#
loop_
_entity.id
_entity.type
_entity.pdbx_description
1 polymer ?
#
loop_
_entity_poly.entity_id
_entity_poly.type
_entity_poly.pdbx_seq_one_letter_code
_entity_poly.pdbx_strand_id
1 'polypeptide(L)' 'IESVLSEKGSAFSVKTTVHIHRLFEEFGFDEVFGRSAVMKLLELKGSGASKLLSNLVQAEIIEPVSGYGKGKYKFKR' A
#
# COMPACT_ATOMS: atom_id res chain seq x y z
N ILE A 1 -3.34 0.93 12.03
CA ILE A 1 -2.65 1.59 10.90
C ILE A 1 -2.56 3.12 11.06
N GLU A 2 -3.53 3.72 11.69
CA GLU A 2 -3.50 5.17 11.93
C GLU A 2 -2.33 5.60 12.80
N SER A 3 -1.95 4.80 13.79
CA SER A 3 -0.77 5.10 14.59
C SER A 3 0.51 5.07 13.76
N VAL A 4 0.61 4.15 12.81
CA VAL A 4 1.75 4.08 11.89
C VAL A 4 1.77 5.30 10.98
N LEU A 5 0.62 5.71 10.45
CA LEU A 5 0.50 6.90 9.60
C LEU A 5 0.81 8.17 10.38
N SER A 6 0.40 8.25 11.62
CA SER A 6 0.69 9.39 12.50
C SER A 6 2.19 9.52 12.73
N GLU A 7 2.87 8.41 12.94
CA GLU A 7 4.31 8.36 13.17
C GLU A 7 5.10 8.70 11.90
N LYS A 8 4.64 8.24 10.76
CA LYS A 8 5.32 8.41 9.47
C LYS A 8 4.62 9.38 8.53
N GLY A 9 3.62 10.05 9.01
CA GLY A 9 2.73 10.90 8.19
C GLY A 9 3.44 12.02 7.47
N SER A 10 4.52 12.54 8.02
CA SER A 10 5.29 13.61 7.38
C SER A 10 5.97 13.17 6.08
N ALA A 11 6.12 11.86 5.87
CA ALA A 11 6.72 11.31 4.66
C ALA A 11 5.73 11.22 3.50
N PHE A 12 4.44 11.44 3.75
CA PHE A 12 3.39 11.25 2.73
C PHE A 12 2.54 12.51 2.58
N SER A 13 2.07 12.73 1.36
CA SER A 13 1.08 13.76 1.10
C SER A 13 -0.30 13.30 1.62
N VAL A 14 -1.24 14.23 1.74
CA VAL A 14 -2.62 13.92 2.13
C VAL A 14 -3.24 12.92 1.15
N LYS A 15 -2.99 13.09 -0.13
CA LYS A 15 -3.49 12.20 -1.18
C LYS A 15 -2.98 10.77 -0.99
N THR A 16 -1.70 10.61 -0.67
CA THR A 16 -1.11 9.30 -0.41
C THR A 16 -1.73 8.66 0.83
N THR A 17 -1.94 9.43 1.88
CA THR A 17 -2.58 8.95 3.10
C THR A 17 -3.99 8.43 2.82
N VAL A 18 -4.77 9.14 2.01
CA VAL A 18 -6.10 8.70 1.59
C VAL A 18 -6.03 7.38 0.83
N HIS A 19 -5.06 7.24 -0.06
CA HIS A 19 -4.84 5.99 -0.82
C HIS A 19 -4.53 4.82 0.12
N ILE A 20 -3.72 5.04 1.14
CA ILE A 20 -3.37 4.01 2.12
C ILE A 20 -4.61 3.56 2.88
N HIS A 21 -5.44 4.49 3.33
CA HIS A 21 -6.68 4.17 4.04
C HIS A 21 -7.63 3.37 3.16
N ARG A 22 -7.77 3.74 1.90
CA ARG A 22 -8.63 3.01 0.96
C ARG A 22 -8.15 1.58 0.75
N LEU A 23 -6.85 1.41 0.60
CA LEU A 23 -6.26 0.07 0.46
C LEU A 23 -6.51 -0.77 1.70
N PHE A 24 -6.33 -0.19 2.86
CA PHE A 24 -6.53 -0.91 4.12
C PHE A 24 -7.99 -1.31 4.32
N GLU A 25 -8.92 -0.44 3.99
CA GLU A 25 -10.35 -0.74 4.07
C GLU A 25 -10.74 -1.89 3.14
N GLU A 26 -10.13 -1.96 1.97
CA GLU A 26 -10.43 -3.01 0.99
C GLU A 26 -9.78 -4.34 1.35
N PHE A 27 -8.53 -4.33 1.77
CA PHE A 27 -7.75 -5.56 1.94
C PHE A 27 -7.50 -5.96 3.40
N GLY A 28 -7.34 -5.01 4.30
CA GLY A 28 -7.01 -5.30 5.69
C GLY A 28 -5.61 -5.92 5.83
N PHE A 29 -5.37 -6.60 6.94
CA PHE A 29 -4.07 -7.21 7.22
C PHE A 29 -3.87 -8.59 6.57
N ASP A 30 -4.95 -9.28 6.26
CA ASP A 30 -4.89 -10.68 5.84
C ASP A 30 -4.96 -10.88 4.32
N GLU A 31 -5.26 -9.85 3.59
CA GLU A 31 -5.38 -9.92 2.13
C GLU A 31 -4.07 -9.61 1.43
N VAL A 32 -3.75 -10.41 0.42
CA VAL A 32 -2.61 -10.16 -0.44
C VAL A 32 -3.10 -9.38 -1.66
N PHE A 33 -2.39 -8.33 -2.02
CA PHE A 33 -2.74 -7.51 -3.18
C PHE A 33 -1.49 -7.19 -3.99
N GLY A 34 -1.69 -6.84 -5.24
CA GLY A 34 -0.60 -6.49 -6.15
C GLY A 34 -0.84 -5.15 -6.81
N ARG A 35 0.09 -4.78 -7.68
CA ARG A 35 0.01 -3.52 -8.44
C ARG A 35 -1.29 -3.39 -9.20
N SER A 36 -1.75 -4.46 -9.85
CA SER A 36 -3.00 -4.44 -10.60
C SER A 36 -4.19 -4.06 -9.73
N ALA A 37 -4.26 -4.62 -8.53
CA ALA A 37 -5.33 -4.32 -7.58
C ALA A 37 -5.27 -2.85 -7.15
N VAL A 38 -4.08 -2.34 -6.89
CA VAL A 38 -3.87 -0.93 -6.52
C VAL A 38 -4.28 0.00 -7.66
N MET A 39 -3.88 -0.32 -8.88
CA MET A 39 -4.24 0.46 -10.06
C MET A 39 -5.76 0.55 -10.23
N LYS A 40 -6.43 -0.57 -10.07
CA LYS A 40 -7.87 -0.66 -10.25
C LYS A 40 -8.63 0.04 -9.12
N LEU A 41 -8.24 -0.19 -7.89
CA LEU A 41 -8.92 0.37 -6.73
C LEU A 41 -8.75 1.89 -6.64
N LEU A 42 -7.54 2.37 -6.87
CA LEU A 42 -7.20 3.79 -6.73
C LEU A 42 -7.20 4.55 -8.05
N GLU A 43 -7.51 3.86 -9.13
CA GLU A 43 -7.54 4.45 -10.49
C GLU A 43 -6.20 5.11 -10.84
N LEU A 44 -5.10 4.40 -10.52
CA LEU A 44 -3.75 4.86 -10.80
C LEU A 44 -3.19 4.17 -12.04
N LYS A 45 -2.27 4.83 -12.70
CA LYS A 45 -1.49 4.24 -13.79
C LYS A 45 -0.42 3.32 -13.18
N GLY A 46 0.15 2.43 -14.01
CA GLY A 46 1.18 1.50 -13.55
C GLY A 46 2.33 2.17 -12.82
N SER A 47 2.83 3.29 -13.35
CA SER A 47 3.93 4.04 -12.73
C SER A 47 3.53 4.62 -11.37
N GLY A 48 2.32 5.16 -11.25
CA GLY A 48 1.81 5.70 -10.00
C GLY A 48 1.64 4.61 -8.94
N ALA A 49 1.08 3.48 -9.33
CA ALA A 49 0.90 2.35 -8.43
C ALA A 49 2.23 1.77 -7.97
N SER A 50 3.19 1.62 -8.88
CA SER A 50 4.54 1.15 -8.52
C SER A 50 5.23 2.07 -7.53
N LYS A 51 5.13 3.37 -7.76
CA LYS A 51 5.72 4.37 -6.87
C LYS A 51 5.09 4.32 -5.48
N LEU A 52 3.77 4.22 -5.44
CA LEU A 52 3.03 4.11 -4.18
C LEU A 52 3.46 2.86 -3.41
N LEU A 53 3.49 1.71 -4.07
CA LEU A 53 3.89 0.45 -3.43
C LEU A 53 5.32 0.52 -2.89
N SER A 54 6.24 1.09 -3.67
CA SER A 54 7.62 1.29 -3.24
C SER A 54 7.70 2.15 -1.98
N ASN A 55 6.96 3.25 -1.96
CA ASN A 55 6.93 4.15 -0.81
C ASN A 55 6.36 3.44 0.43
N LEU A 56 5.33 2.64 0.26
CA LEU A 56 4.71 1.91 1.37
C LEU A 56 5.65 0.83 1.92
N VAL A 57 6.39 0.16 1.07
CA VAL A 57 7.40 -0.83 1.50
C VAL A 57 8.52 -0.13 2.28
N GLN A 58 9.01 0.98 1.78
CA GLN A 58 10.07 1.76 2.44
C GLN A 58 9.63 2.28 3.80
N ALA A 59 8.37 2.63 3.93
CA ALA A 59 7.79 3.11 5.20
C ALA A 59 7.37 1.96 6.13
N GLU A 60 7.57 0.72 5.70
CA GLU A 60 7.22 -0.47 6.48
C GLU A 60 5.72 -0.58 6.78
N ILE A 61 4.89 -0.03 5.91
CA ILE A 61 3.42 -0.13 6.02
C ILE A 61 2.94 -1.44 5.40
N ILE A 62 3.59 -1.85 4.30
CA ILE A 62 3.31 -3.12 3.65
C ILE A 62 4.60 -3.91 3.52
N GLU A 63 4.47 -5.22 3.29
CA GLU A 63 5.62 -6.09 3.09
C GLU A 63 5.39 -6.99 1.87
N PRO A 64 6.45 -7.35 1.15
CA PRO A 64 6.32 -8.30 0.05
C PRO A 64 6.00 -9.69 0.58
N VAL A 65 5.17 -10.42 -0.17
CA VAL A 65 4.73 -11.77 0.22
C VAL A 65 5.30 -12.79 -0.76
N SER A 66 5.91 -13.83 -0.23
CA SER A 66 6.43 -14.93 -1.05
C SER A 66 5.34 -15.98 -1.24
N GLY A 67 5.44 -16.76 -2.31
CA GLY A 67 4.49 -17.83 -2.59
C GLY A 67 3.31 -17.43 -3.45
N TYR A 68 3.15 -16.15 -3.74
CA TYR A 68 2.07 -15.62 -4.57
C TYR A 68 2.57 -15.01 -5.88
N GLY A 69 3.83 -15.26 -6.20
CA GLY A 69 4.46 -14.65 -7.37
C GLY A 69 5.06 -13.28 -7.04
N LYS A 70 5.61 -12.65 -8.06
CA LYS A 70 6.25 -11.34 -7.89
C LYS A 70 5.20 -10.23 -7.78
N GLY A 71 5.52 -9.20 -7.03
CA GLY A 71 4.70 -8.00 -6.94
C GLY A 71 3.46 -8.14 -6.09
N LYS A 72 3.46 -9.07 -5.16
CA LYS A 72 2.35 -9.23 -4.20
C LYS A 72 2.77 -8.71 -2.82
N TYR A 73 1.85 -8.07 -2.15
CA TYR A 73 2.10 -7.40 -0.88
C TYR A 73 0.93 -7.60 0.07
N LYS A 74 1.19 -7.40 1.35
CA LYS A 74 0.12 -7.33 2.35
C LYS A 74 0.51 -6.27 3.39
N PHE A 75 -0.47 -5.76 4.12
CA PHE A 75 -0.20 -4.81 5.18
C PHE A 75 0.57 -5.48 6.32
N LYS A 76 1.55 -4.77 6.82
CA LYS A 76 2.38 -5.21 7.92
C LYS A 76 1.65 -4.95 9.24
N ARG A 77 1.67 -5.92 10.11
CA ARG A 77 1.07 -5.77 11.44
C ARG A 77 1.98 -5.05 12.40
#